data_64af339e78522b27fbac4129be278ab6
#
_entry.id   64af339e78522b27fbac4129be278ab6
#
_cell.length_a   1.000
_cell.length_b   1.000
_cell.length_c   1.000
_cell.angle_alpha   90.00
_cell.angle_beta   90.00
_cell.angle_gamma   90.00
#
_symmetry.space_group_name_H-M   'P 1'
#
loop_
_entity.id
_entity.type
_entity.pdbx_description
1 polymer ?
#
loop_
_entity_poly.entity_id
_entity_poly.type
_entity_poly.pdbx_seq_one_letter_code
_entity_poly.pdbx_strand_id
1 'polypeptide(L)'
;MVNYKIQVFDFCTNKLYNYSSIKFLIADEYMEYRELPRGKEKISILGIGTSAIGQAGEKEIEKTIELAIENGINYVDLASADAEPFPVFGKVLGTMRKNMYFQIHFGADYHTGKYGWTLKLEDIKKSIDWQLKSLKTDYIDFGFIHCIDETADIERVISEGTLDYIQQLKKQGVIHHIGLSSHTPEAVHKLLDTGIIDMLMFSINPAYDYRRGEYAIGSAEERMNLYRRCESEGVGISVMKAFAGGQLLDDRTSPFKKALTEYQCIQYALDKPGVITVLPGVRNSSDLKRILGFFDASENERDYSILGTLAPNDMDGVCVYCNHCQPCPAGLDIGLINKYYDLSLSGDKLAESHYRSLDKKASDCISCGHCEKRCPFNVKQIQRLKRIQEYYGI
;
A
#
# COMPACT_ATOMS: atom_id res chain seq x y z
N MET A 1 -4.54 13.15 -40.76
CA MET A 1 -4.81 11.82 -40.19
C MET A 1 -6.24 11.80 -39.70
N VAL A 2 -7.07 10.93 -40.25
CA VAL A 2 -8.50 10.86 -39.91
C VAL A 2 -8.65 10.07 -38.60
N ASN A 3 -9.08 10.75 -37.53
CA ASN A 3 -9.42 10.11 -36.26
C ASN A 3 -10.70 9.30 -36.45
N TYR A 4 -10.60 8.01 -36.66
CA TYR A 4 -11.74 7.10 -36.56
C TYR A 4 -12.10 6.94 -35.08
N LYS A 5 -13.20 7.57 -34.64
CA LYS A 5 -13.84 7.25 -33.36
C LYS A 5 -14.53 5.90 -33.52
N ILE A 6 -13.90 4.84 -33.01
CA ILE A 6 -14.55 3.52 -32.93
C ILE A 6 -15.59 3.61 -31.82
N GLN A 7 -16.86 3.43 -32.19
CA GLN A 7 -17.95 3.29 -31.21
C GLN A 7 -18.41 1.84 -31.22
N VAL A 8 -18.56 1.25 -30.07
CA VAL A 8 -19.06 -0.11 -29.90
C VAL A 8 -20.43 -0.01 -29.21
N PHE A 9 -21.42 -0.69 -29.78
CA PHE A 9 -22.77 -0.75 -29.25
C PHE A 9 -22.93 -2.01 -28.40
N ASP A 10 -23.24 -1.82 -27.13
CA ASP A 10 -23.55 -2.91 -26.21
C ASP A 10 -25.03 -3.25 -26.29
N PHE A 11 -25.33 -4.44 -26.81
CA PHE A 11 -26.69 -4.95 -26.99
C PHE A 11 -27.39 -5.31 -25.66
N CYS A 12 -26.64 -5.52 -24.59
CA CYS A 12 -27.21 -5.84 -23.27
C CYS A 12 -27.70 -4.61 -22.52
N THR A 13 -27.01 -3.48 -22.65
CA THR A 13 -27.35 -2.22 -21.95
C THR A 13 -27.99 -1.18 -22.86
N ASN A 14 -28.08 -1.44 -24.17
CA ASN A 14 -28.61 -0.54 -25.20
C ASN A 14 -27.88 0.83 -25.22
N LYS A 15 -26.57 0.86 -24.97
CA LYS A 15 -25.73 2.06 -24.92
C LYS A 15 -24.59 2.01 -25.94
N LEU A 16 -24.28 3.17 -26.51
CA LEU A 16 -23.10 3.40 -27.34
C LEU A 16 -21.93 3.88 -26.46
N TYR A 17 -20.82 3.15 -26.49
CA TYR A 17 -19.60 3.52 -25.77
C TYR A 17 -18.52 3.95 -26.75
N ASN A 18 -17.75 4.98 -26.39
CA ASN A 18 -16.53 5.32 -27.07
C ASN A 18 -15.44 4.31 -26.67
N TYR A 19 -14.48 4.05 -27.56
CA TYR A 19 -13.39 3.09 -27.32
C TYR A 19 -12.63 3.35 -26.00
N SER A 20 -12.42 4.61 -25.61
CA SER A 20 -11.87 4.99 -24.31
C SER A 20 -12.76 4.58 -23.13
N SER A 21 -14.08 4.70 -23.26
CA SER A 21 -15.04 4.31 -22.20
C SER A 21 -15.12 2.79 -22.02
N ILE A 22 -14.91 2.03 -23.09
CA ILE A 22 -14.88 0.56 -23.04
C ILE A 22 -13.59 0.07 -22.38
N LYS A 23 -12.44 0.70 -22.67
CA LYS A 23 -11.18 0.39 -21.97
C LYS A 23 -11.28 0.64 -20.47
N PHE A 24 -11.93 1.71 -20.04
CA PHE A 24 -12.19 1.98 -18.61
C PHE A 24 -13.10 0.92 -17.98
N LEU A 25 -14.15 0.49 -18.65
CA LEU A 25 -15.05 -0.56 -18.17
C LEU A 25 -14.36 -1.93 -18.04
N ILE A 26 -13.44 -2.26 -18.95
CA ILE A 26 -12.66 -3.50 -18.90
C ILE A 26 -11.57 -3.41 -17.83
N ALA A 27 -10.97 -2.23 -17.60
CA ALA A 27 -9.98 -2.03 -16.55
C ALA A 27 -10.58 -2.20 -15.14
N ASP A 28 -11.82 -1.76 -14.92
CA ASP A 28 -12.55 -1.97 -13.66
C ASP A 28 -12.87 -3.45 -13.39
N GLU A 29 -12.82 -4.31 -14.40
CA GLU A 29 -13.08 -5.76 -14.26
C GLU A 29 -11.84 -6.54 -13.78
N TYR A 30 -10.63 -6.00 -13.97
CA TYR A 30 -9.36 -6.64 -13.60
C TYR A 30 -8.67 -5.99 -12.39
N MET A 31 -8.79 -4.67 -12.19
CA MET A 31 -8.17 -3.96 -11.07
C MET A 31 -9.02 -4.11 -9.81
N GLU A 32 -8.40 -4.59 -8.75
CA GLU A 32 -8.99 -4.59 -7.42
C GLU A 32 -8.79 -3.24 -6.73
N TYR A 33 -9.80 -2.77 -6.00
CA TYR A 33 -9.77 -1.51 -5.25
C TYR A 33 -10.07 -1.76 -3.78
N ARG A 34 -9.41 -0.99 -2.91
CA ARG A 34 -9.70 -0.95 -1.47
C ARG A 34 -10.20 0.44 -1.09
N GLU A 35 -11.20 0.48 -0.22
CA GLU A 35 -11.77 1.75 0.25
C GLU A 35 -10.91 2.34 1.37
N LEU A 36 -10.62 3.65 1.27
CA LEU A 36 -9.95 4.38 2.34
C LEU A 36 -10.90 4.51 3.55
N PRO A 37 -10.54 4.01 4.74
CA PRO A 37 -11.48 3.95 5.87
C PRO A 37 -12.02 5.31 6.31
N ARG A 38 -11.18 6.37 6.27
CA ARG A 38 -11.57 7.74 6.66
C ARG A 38 -12.05 8.63 5.52
N GLY A 39 -12.19 8.09 4.30
CA GLY A 39 -12.54 8.87 3.12
C GLY A 39 -13.69 8.30 2.31
N LYS A 40 -13.63 7.05 1.94
CA LYS A 40 -14.46 6.28 0.98
C LYS A 40 -13.91 6.29 -0.45
N GLU A 41 -12.75 6.91 -0.70
CA GLU A 41 -12.05 6.80 -1.96
C GLU A 41 -11.70 5.33 -2.23
N LYS A 42 -12.02 4.87 -3.44
CA LYS A 42 -11.63 3.56 -3.92
C LYS A 42 -10.25 3.68 -4.56
N ILE A 43 -9.25 3.12 -3.89
CA ILE A 43 -7.84 3.17 -4.30
C ILE A 43 -7.45 1.82 -4.88
N SER A 44 -6.82 1.82 -6.06
CA SER A 44 -6.30 0.60 -6.68
C SER A 44 -5.25 -0.07 -5.77
N ILE A 45 -5.31 -1.39 -5.64
CA ILE A 45 -4.36 -2.14 -4.78
C ILE A 45 -2.91 -2.04 -5.25
N LEU A 46 -2.69 -1.70 -6.52
CA LEU A 46 -1.40 -1.30 -7.07
C LEU A 46 -1.45 0.17 -7.46
N GLY A 47 -0.44 0.92 -7.03
CA GLY A 47 -0.19 2.29 -7.45
C GLY A 47 1.17 2.42 -8.15
N ILE A 48 1.58 3.63 -8.46
CA ILE A 48 2.88 3.92 -9.07
C ILE A 48 3.80 4.56 -8.02
N GLY A 49 4.95 3.93 -7.74
CA GLY A 49 6.07 4.56 -7.05
C GLY A 49 7.00 5.25 -8.06
N THR A 50 7.16 6.55 -7.96
CA THR A 50 7.87 7.35 -8.98
C THR A 50 9.37 7.53 -8.71
N SER A 51 9.93 6.92 -7.68
CA SER A 51 11.32 7.17 -7.23
C SER A 51 12.39 7.04 -8.33
N ALA A 52 12.17 6.20 -9.34
CA ALA A 52 13.14 5.91 -10.39
C ALA A 52 12.66 6.28 -11.81
N ILE A 53 11.43 6.75 -11.99
CA ILE A 53 10.83 6.99 -13.31
C ILE A 53 11.42 8.24 -14.00
N GLY A 54 11.94 9.20 -13.23
CA GLY A 54 12.48 10.46 -13.77
C GLY A 54 13.65 10.30 -14.74
N GLN A 55 14.34 9.16 -14.70
CA GLN A 55 15.45 8.85 -15.61
C GLN A 55 15.02 8.31 -16.97
N ALA A 56 13.74 8.03 -17.15
CA ALA A 56 13.22 7.41 -18.39
C ALA A 56 13.04 8.40 -19.55
N GLY A 57 13.00 9.69 -19.26
CA GLY A 57 12.66 10.75 -20.21
C GLY A 57 11.17 10.87 -20.49
N GLU A 58 10.74 12.08 -20.89
CA GLU A 58 9.33 12.50 -20.97
C GLU A 58 8.41 11.48 -21.68
N LYS A 59 8.81 11.01 -22.87
CA LYS A 59 7.98 10.09 -23.68
C LYS A 59 7.72 8.73 -23.00
N GLU A 60 8.72 8.22 -22.29
CA GLU A 60 8.55 6.93 -21.61
C GLU A 60 7.74 7.11 -20.32
N ILE A 61 7.87 8.27 -19.65
CA ILE A 61 7.03 8.64 -18.51
C ILE A 61 5.57 8.75 -18.97
N GLU A 62 5.30 9.49 -20.08
CA GLU A 62 3.96 9.60 -20.67
C GLU A 62 3.34 8.23 -20.93
N LYS A 63 4.08 7.35 -21.64
CA LYS A 63 3.64 6.00 -21.95
C LYS A 63 3.36 5.16 -20.71
N THR A 64 4.16 5.33 -19.66
CA THR A 64 3.98 4.61 -18.39
C THR A 64 2.71 5.07 -17.68
N ILE A 65 2.44 6.38 -17.65
CA ILE A 65 1.22 6.96 -17.08
C ILE A 65 -0.03 6.49 -17.85
N GLU A 66 0.03 6.55 -19.20
CA GLU A 66 -1.06 6.07 -20.05
C GLU A 66 -1.37 4.59 -19.80
N LEU A 67 -0.33 3.75 -19.74
CA LEU A 67 -0.47 2.33 -19.42
C LEU A 67 -1.10 2.09 -18.04
N ALA A 68 -0.73 2.89 -17.03
CA ALA A 68 -1.31 2.80 -15.69
C ALA A 68 -2.80 3.12 -15.70
N ILE A 69 -3.20 4.22 -16.34
CA ILE A 69 -4.59 4.64 -16.47
C ILE A 69 -5.40 3.58 -17.24
N GLU A 70 -4.85 3.06 -18.35
CA GLU A 70 -5.49 2.03 -19.17
C GLU A 70 -5.76 0.73 -18.40
N ASN A 71 -5.01 0.47 -17.32
CA ASN A 71 -5.15 -0.72 -16.48
C ASN A 71 -5.79 -0.43 -15.11
N GLY A 72 -6.46 0.72 -14.95
CA GLY A 72 -7.24 1.04 -13.76
C GLY A 72 -6.43 1.50 -12.54
N ILE A 73 -5.12 1.74 -12.67
CA ILE A 73 -4.33 2.35 -11.59
C ILE A 73 -4.79 3.79 -11.42
N ASN A 74 -5.18 4.14 -10.20
CA ASN A 74 -5.67 5.47 -9.85
C ASN A 74 -4.91 6.14 -8.71
N TYR A 75 -3.74 5.62 -8.32
CA TYR A 75 -2.94 6.17 -7.23
C TYR A 75 -1.47 6.27 -7.61
N VAL A 76 -0.87 7.41 -7.33
CA VAL A 76 0.56 7.67 -7.60
C VAL A 76 1.22 8.37 -6.42
N ASP A 77 2.38 7.84 -6.02
CA ASP A 77 3.29 8.47 -5.08
C ASP A 77 4.31 9.34 -5.82
N LEU A 78 4.24 10.66 -5.57
CA LEU A 78 5.09 11.66 -6.22
C LEU A 78 6.29 11.99 -5.31
N ALA A 79 7.13 10.99 -5.06
CA ALA A 79 8.42 11.10 -4.36
C ALA A 79 9.56 10.67 -5.28
N SER A 80 9.69 11.35 -6.42
CA SER A 80 10.71 11.06 -7.43
C SER A 80 12.11 11.53 -7.01
N ALA A 81 13.15 10.89 -7.53
CA ALA A 81 14.52 11.36 -7.40
C ALA A 81 14.80 12.65 -8.21
N ASP A 82 14.02 12.88 -9.25
CA ASP A 82 14.13 14.04 -10.15
C ASP A 82 12.79 14.78 -10.26
N ALA A 83 12.84 16.08 -10.60
CA ALA A 83 11.66 16.94 -10.77
C ALA A 83 10.87 16.64 -12.06
N GLU A 84 11.48 15.97 -13.05
CA GLU A 84 10.92 15.77 -14.40
C GLU A 84 9.54 15.10 -14.44
N PRO A 85 9.20 14.12 -13.59
CA PRO A 85 7.89 13.48 -13.63
C PRO A 85 6.72 14.43 -13.37
N PHE A 86 6.88 15.44 -12.52
CA PHE A 86 5.78 16.34 -12.13
C PHE A 86 5.10 17.03 -13.31
N PRO A 87 5.82 17.78 -14.17
CA PRO A 87 5.18 18.42 -15.33
C PRO A 87 4.61 17.39 -16.32
N VAL A 88 5.19 16.19 -16.43
CA VAL A 88 4.68 15.14 -17.32
C VAL A 88 3.35 14.61 -16.81
N PHE A 89 3.22 14.31 -15.51
CA PHE A 89 1.92 13.95 -14.91
C PHE A 89 0.89 15.06 -15.13
N GLY A 90 1.24 16.33 -14.89
CA GLY A 90 0.36 17.47 -15.11
C GLY A 90 -0.08 17.64 -16.57
N LYS A 91 0.78 17.26 -17.53
CA LYS A 91 0.48 17.28 -18.97
C LYS A 91 -0.45 16.14 -19.38
N VAL A 92 -0.11 14.92 -18.99
CA VAL A 92 -0.82 13.71 -19.43
C VAL A 92 -2.22 13.64 -18.83
N LEU A 93 -2.34 13.91 -17.53
CA LEU A 93 -3.63 13.83 -16.86
C LEU A 93 -4.58 14.95 -17.26
N GLY A 94 -4.12 16.19 -17.42
CA GLY A 94 -4.95 17.28 -17.91
C GLY A 94 -6.36 17.27 -17.33
N THR A 95 -7.37 17.09 -18.18
CA THR A 95 -8.79 17.01 -17.77
C THR A 95 -9.15 15.73 -17.01
N MET A 96 -8.28 14.72 -17.00
CA MET A 96 -8.46 13.46 -16.28
C MET A 96 -7.86 13.49 -14.86
N ARG A 97 -7.36 14.65 -14.39
CA ARG A 97 -6.73 14.83 -13.06
C ARG A 97 -7.56 14.19 -11.92
N LYS A 98 -8.86 14.31 -11.97
CA LYS A 98 -9.80 13.76 -10.99
C LYS A 98 -9.85 12.23 -10.93
N ASN A 99 -9.28 11.53 -11.91
CA ASN A 99 -9.26 10.06 -11.97
C ASN A 99 -7.98 9.47 -11.37
N MET A 100 -7.06 10.31 -10.88
CA MET A 100 -5.79 9.89 -10.29
C MET A 100 -5.59 10.60 -8.95
N TYR A 101 -5.40 9.83 -7.89
CA TYR A 101 -5.04 10.34 -6.57
C TYR A 101 -3.54 10.61 -6.50
N PHE A 102 -3.19 11.82 -6.12
CA PHE A 102 -1.80 12.26 -5.93
C PHE A 102 -1.42 12.21 -4.45
N GLN A 103 -0.42 11.40 -4.14
CA GLN A 103 0.32 11.44 -2.89
C GLN A 103 1.50 12.40 -3.07
N ILE A 104 1.45 13.54 -2.38
CA ILE A 104 2.45 14.62 -2.42
C ILE A 104 3.08 14.77 -1.04
N HIS A 105 4.37 15.10 -0.99
CA HIS A 105 5.16 15.10 0.23
C HIS A 105 5.55 16.49 0.70
N PHE A 106 5.10 16.87 1.91
CA PHE A 106 5.50 18.08 2.64
C PHE A 106 6.87 17.85 3.28
N GLY A 107 7.88 18.41 2.67
CA GLY A 107 9.28 18.20 3.03
C GLY A 107 10.14 17.62 1.91
N ALA A 108 9.54 17.11 0.83
CA ALA A 108 10.27 16.85 -0.41
C ALA A 108 10.42 18.17 -1.18
N ASP A 109 11.64 18.54 -1.53
CA ASP A 109 11.96 19.79 -2.23
C ASP A 109 12.63 19.51 -3.56
N TYR A 110 12.16 20.20 -4.62
CA TYR A 110 12.58 20.01 -6.00
C TYR A 110 13.11 21.27 -6.68
N HIS A 111 13.39 22.35 -5.93
CA HIS A 111 13.83 23.63 -6.50
C HIS A 111 15.16 23.55 -7.28
N THR A 112 15.99 22.52 -6.98
CA THR A 112 17.25 22.25 -7.70
C THR A 112 17.07 21.37 -8.96
N GLY A 113 15.84 20.92 -9.24
CA GLY A 113 15.58 19.93 -10.28
C GLY A 113 15.74 18.47 -9.82
N LYS A 114 16.24 18.27 -8.59
CA LYS A 114 16.41 16.95 -7.94
C LYS A 114 15.77 16.96 -6.57
N TYR A 115 15.50 15.77 -6.05
CA TYR A 115 14.99 15.59 -4.71
C TYR A 115 15.94 16.17 -3.65
N GLY A 116 15.36 16.95 -2.76
CA GLY A 116 15.94 17.41 -1.51
C GLY A 116 14.97 17.16 -0.37
N TRP A 117 15.46 17.24 0.88
CA TRP A 117 14.65 17.08 2.08
C TRP A 117 14.76 18.32 2.97
N THR A 118 13.62 18.78 3.49
CA THR A 118 13.55 19.93 4.41
C THR A 118 12.40 19.79 5.40
N LEU A 119 12.61 20.28 6.62
CA LEU A 119 11.54 20.47 7.63
C LEU A 119 11.21 21.95 7.86
N LYS A 120 11.90 22.88 7.17
CA LYS A 120 11.63 24.31 7.30
C LYS A 120 10.30 24.66 6.60
N LEU A 121 9.36 25.23 7.34
CA LEU A 121 8.03 25.55 6.83
C LEU A 121 8.03 26.42 5.57
N GLU A 122 8.91 27.43 5.50
CA GLU A 122 8.98 28.32 4.33
C GLU A 122 9.47 27.61 3.06
N ASP A 123 10.36 26.64 3.19
CA ASP A 123 10.83 25.84 2.06
C ASP A 123 9.77 24.81 1.65
N ILE A 124 9.07 24.22 2.65
CA ILE A 124 7.90 23.34 2.40
C ILE A 124 6.84 24.09 1.58
N LYS A 125 6.45 25.31 1.98
CA LYS A 125 5.47 26.12 1.25
C LYS A 125 5.87 26.33 -0.20
N LYS A 126 7.12 26.76 -0.44
CA LYS A 126 7.65 26.98 -1.80
C LYS A 126 7.63 25.70 -2.63
N SER A 127 8.03 24.57 -2.02
CA SER A 127 8.03 23.30 -2.71
C SER A 127 6.61 22.84 -3.09
N ILE A 128 5.64 22.99 -2.21
CA ILE A 128 4.25 22.63 -2.49
C ILE A 128 3.67 23.51 -3.59
N ASP A 129 3.91 24.81 -3.56
CA ASP A 129 3.49 25.72 -4.62
C ASP A 129 4.09 25.32 -6.00
N TRP A 130 5.37 24.94 -6.01
CA TRP A 130 6.04 24.45 -7.20
C TRP A 130 5.43 23.14 -7.71
N GLN A 131 5.18 22.17 -6.81
CA GLN A 131 4.58 20.86 -7.14
C GLN A 131 3.18 21.03 -7.74
N LEU A 132 2.30 21.80 -7.10
CA LEU A 132 0.95 22.09 -7.60
C LEU A 132 0.99 22.76 -8.99
N LYS A 133 1.86 23.75 -9.19
CA LYS A 133 2.03 24.41 -10.48
C LYS A 133 2.52 23.45 -11.56
N SER A 134 3.48 22.60 -11.25
CA SER A 134 4.05 21.62 -12.18
C SER A 134 3.03 20.54 -12.56
N LEU A 135 2.25 20.09 -11.59
CA LEU A 135 1.16 19.12 -11.77
C LEU A 135 -0.11 19.72 -12.38
N LYS A 136 -0.15 21.07 -12.57
CA LYS A 136 -1.32 21.80 -13.09
C LYS A 136 -2.61 21.50 -12.33
N THR A 137 -2.55 21.48 -11.02
CA THR A 137 -3.68 21.22 -10.11
C THR A 137 -3.68 22.24 -8.98
N ASP A 138 -4.85 22.51 -8.41
CA ASP A 138 -5.07 23.43 -7.29
C ASP A 138 -5.42 22.68 -5.99
N TYR A 139 -5.41 21.34 -6.02
CA TYR A 139 -5.67 20.51 -4.84
C TYR A 139 -4.75 19.30 -4.79
N ILE A 140 -4.63 18.74 -3.58
CA ILE A 140 -3.85 17.54 -3.21
C ILE A 140 -4.82 16.52 -2.65
N ASP A 141 -4.82 15.30 -3.19
CA ASP A 141 -5.63 14.23 -2.63
C ASP A 141 -5.05 13.76 -1.29
N PHE A 142 -3.74 13.48 -1.26
CA PHE A 142 -3.02 13.02 -0.08
C PHE A 142 -1.76 13.86 0.15
N GLY A 143 -1.75 14.67 1.21
CA GLY A 143 -0.60 15.47 1.62
C GLY A 143 0.15 14.81 2.78
N PHE A 144 1.34 14.28 2.51
CA PHE A 144 2.13 13.51 3.46
C PHE A 144 3.18 14.36 4.17
N ILE A 145 3.24 14.29 5.49
CA ILE A 145 4.40 14.74 6.27
C ILE A 145 5.54 13.80 5.93
N HIS A 146 6.66 14.34 5.40
CA HIS A 146 7.64 13.54 4.69
C HIS A 146 8.78 13.04 5.55
N CYS A 147 8.96 11.70 5.56
CA CYS A 147 10.15 11.02 6.08
C CYS A 147 10.48 11.39 7.53
N ILE A 148 9.53 11.17 8.43
CA ILE A 148 9.66 11.45 9.86
C ILE A 148 10.07 10.17 10.56
N ASP A 149 11.36 10.01 10.82
CA ASP A 149 11.95 8.79 11.36
C ASP A 149 12.45 8.96 12.79
N GLU A 150 12.71 10.19 13.24
CA GLU A 150 13.24 10.49 14.56
C GLU A 150 12.29 11.37 15.39
N THR A 151 12.35 11.24 16.71
CA THR A 151 11.53 12.08 17.62
C THR A 151 11.84 13.56 17.44
N ALA A 152 13.09 13.92 17.18
CA ALA A 152 13.48 15.31 16.93
C ALA A 152 12.80 15.91 15.70
N ASP A 153 12.52 15.10 14.66
CA ASP A 153 11.81 15.56 13.46
C ASP A 153 10.34 15.85 13.78
N ILE A 154 9.72 15.05 14.66
CA ILE A 154 8.36 15.30 15.14
C ILE A 154 8.28 16.64 15.87
N GLU A 155 9.23 16.89 16.79
CA GLU A 155 9.31 18.15 17.55
C GLU A 155 9.48 19.35 16.61
N ARG A 156 10.28 19.21 15.55
CA ARG A 156 10.47 20.25 14.53
C ARG A 156 9.21 20.50 13.71
N VAL A 157 8.55 19.45 13.22
CA VAL A 157 7.30 19.56 12.46
C VAL A 157 6.22 20.32 13.26
N ILE A 158 6.18 20.09 14.57
CA ILE A 158 5.25 20.80 15.48
C ILE A 158 5.74 22.22 15.75
N SER A 159 6.97 22.42 16.18
CA SER A 159 7.50 23.73 16.61
C SER A 159 7.66 24.73 15.47
N GLU A 160 7.98 24.28 14.26
CA GLU A 160 8.05 25.11 13.06
C GLU A 160 6.68 25.40 12.43
N GLY A 161 5.59 24.83 12.96
CA GLY A 161 4.22 25.09 12.53
C GLY A 161 3.80 24.36 11.26
N THR A 162 4.57 23.34 10.81
CA THR A 162 4.23 22.56 9.62
C THR A 162 2.92 21.80 9.81
N LEU A 163 2.68 21.23 10.98
CA LEU A 163 1.46 20.52 11.29
C LEU A 163 0.22 21.43 11.24
N ASP A 164 0.32 22.64 11.79
CA ASP A 164 -0.75 23.64 11.74
C ASP A 164 -1.03 24.09 10.31
N TYR A 165 0.03 24.29 9.51
CA TYR A 165 -0.07 24.66 8.10
C TYR A 165 -0.82 23.60 7.29
N ILE A 166 -0.46 22.32 7.45
CA ILE A 166 -1.10 21.20 6.77
C ILE A 166 -2.59 21.10 7.15
N GLN A 167 -2.90 21.23 8.46
CA GLN A 167 -4.29 21.24 8.92
C GLN A 167 -5.08 22.44 8.38
N GLN A 168 -4.45 23.60 8.26
CA GLN A 168 -5.07 24.77 7.65
C GLN A 168 -5.39 24.51 6.16
N LEU A 169 -4.48 23.92 5.40
CA LEU A 169 -4.73 23.57 4.01
C LEU A 169 -5.87 22.54 3.88
N LYS A 170 -5.96 21.56 4.78
CA LYS A 170 -7.10 20.64 4.84
C LYS A 170 -8.42 21.35 5.10
N LYS A 171 -8.46 22.29 6.04
CA LYS A 171 -9.66 23.12 6.32
C LYS A 171 -10.07 23.99 5.13
N GLN A 172 -9.11 24.41 4.31
CA GLN A 172 -9.34 25.22 3.09
C GLN A 172 -9.75 24.35 1.88
N GLY A 173 -9.71 23.04 1.99
CA GLY A 173 -10.00 22.10 0.91
C GLY A 173 -8.87 21.97 -0.14
N VAL A 174 -7.68 22.50 0.16
CA VAL A 174 -6.49 22.32 -0.69
C VAL A 174 -5.92 20.92 -0.54
N ILE A 175 -6.03 20.32 0.66
CA ILE A 175 -5.67 18.93 0.92
C ILE A 175 -6.93 18.17 1.32
N HIS A 176 -7.16 16.99 0.75
CA HIS A 176 -8.27 16.14 1.13
C HIS A 176 -7.91 15.25 2.33
N HIS A 177 -6.75 14.59 2.31
CA HIS A 177 -6.28 13.69 3.35
C HIS A 177 -4.89 14.04 3.83
N ILE A 178 -4.64 13.90 5.12
CA ILE A 178 -3.32 14.07 5.74
C ILE A 178 -2.67 12.70 5.86
N GLY A 179 -1.46 12.56 5.32
CA GLY A 179 -0.64 11.37 5.44
C GLY A 179 0.65 11.60 6.22
N LEU A 180 1.30 10.49 6.52
CA LEU A 180 2.63 10.43 7.13
C LEU A 180 3.49 9.45 6.38
N SER A 181 4.74 9.80 6.06
CA SER A 181 5.77 8.90 5.54
C SER A 181 6.85 8.67 6.58
N SER A 182 7.11 7.42 6.92
CA SER A 182 8.12 7.02 7.91
C SER A 182 8.61 5.60 7.70
N HIS A 183 9.77 5.28 8.29
CA HIS A 183 10.34 3.92 8.37
C HIS A 183 10.36 3.40 9.82
N THR A 184 10.06 4.24 10.80
CA THR A 184 10.25 3.98 12.24
C THR A 184 8.90 3.81 12.95
N PRO A 185 8.56 2.62 13.48
CA PRO A 185 7.30 2.38 14.17
C PRO A 185 7.03 3.37 15.33
N GLU A 186 8.05 3.68 16.15
CA GLU A 186 7.92 4.59 17.28
C GLU A 186 7.49 5.99 16.84
N ALA A 187 8.12 6.54 15.80
CA ALA A 187 7.76 7.86 15.27
C ALA A 187 6.32 7.88 14.74
N VAL A 188 5.93 6.80 14.04
CA VAL A 188 4.54 6.66 13.55
C VAL A 188 3.55 6.63 14.70
N HIS A 189 3.79 5.84 15.76
CA HIS A 189 2.89 5.76 16.91
C HIS A 189 2.62 7.13 17.55
N LYS A 190 3.67 7.97 17.72
CA LYS A 190 3.56 9.32 18.26
C LYS A 190 2.69 10.25 17.39
N LEU A 191 2.82 10.16 16.07
CA LEU A 191 2.00 10.98 15.18
C LEU A 191 0.58 10.45 15.01
N LEU A 192 0.34 9.14 15.09
CA LEU A 192 -1.00 8.55 15.15
C LEU A 192 -1.78 9.03 16.38
N ASP A 193 -1.10 9.25 17.53
CA ASP A 193 -1.72 9.78 18.76
C ASP A 193 -2.36 11.16 18.55
N THR A 194 -1.98 11.91 17.52
CA THR A 194 -2.62 13.18 17.16
C THR A 194 -4.03 13.02 16.58
N GLY A 195 -4.37 11.82 16.08
CA GLY A 195 -5.65 11.49 15.45
C GLY A 195 -5.89 12.12 14.07
N ILE A 196 -4.93 12.89 13.52
CA ILE A 196 -5.13 13.64 12.27
C ILE A 196 -4.69 12.87 11.02
N ILE A 197 -3.96 11.76 11.17
CA ILE A 197 -3.41 10.99 10.07
C ILE A 197 -4.49 10.08 9.46
N ASP A 198 -4.76 10.25 8.18
CA ASP A 198 -5.71 9.45 7.42
C ASP A 198 -5.01 8.28 6.69
N MET A 199 -3.73 8.44 6.33
CA MET A 199 -2.95 7.43 5.61
C MET A 199 -1.48 7.43 6.01
N LEU A 200 -0.90 6.26 6.14
CA LEU A 200 0.52 6.03 6.43
C LEU A 200 1.23 5.49 5.19
N MET A 201 2.36 6.07 4.81
CA MET A 201 3.31 5.44 3.89
C MET A 201 4.41 4.75 4.68
N PHE A 202 4.49 3.42 4.54
CA PHE A 202 5.44 2.63 5.33
C PHE A 202 6.16 1.58 4.46
N SER A 203 7.40 1.27 4.82
CA SER A 203 8.17 0.25 4.12
C SER A 203 7.78 -1.14 4.59
N ILE A 204 7.03 -1.88 3.78
CA ILE A 204 6.59 -3.25 4.10
C ILE A 204 7.11 -4.23 3.06
N ASN A 205 7.93 -5.16 3.50
CA ASN A 205 8.40 -6.29 2.72
C ASN A 205 8.95 -7.38 3.67
N PRO A 206 9.13 -8.63 3.18
CA PRO A 206 9.63 -9.71 4.03
C PRO A 206 10.96 -9.42 4.70
N ALA A 207 11.91 -8.77 4.01
CA ALA A 207 13.23 -8.51 4.57
C ALA A 207 13.15 -7.58 5.78
N TYR A 208 12.41 -6.49 5.67
CA TYR A 208 12.32 -5.49 6.73
C TYR A 208 11.49 -5.98 7.91
N ASP A 209 10.40 -6.70 7.66
CA ASP A 209 9.59 -7.28 8.72
C ASP A 209 10.34 -8.35 9.51
N TYR A 210 11.39 -8.97 8.92
CA TYR A 210 12.26 -9.93 9.59
C TYR A 210 13.65 -9.36 9.93
N ARG A 211 13.75 -8.04 10.11
CA ARG A 211 14.93 -7.33 10.56
C ARG A 211 16.16 -7.52 9.65
N ARG A 212 15.92 -7.61 8.35
CA ARG A 212 16.98 -7.80 7.34
C ARG A 212 16.98 -6.64 6.35
N GLY A 213 17.85 -5.66 6.59
CA GLY A 213 18.04 -4.52 5.67
C GLY A 213 18.11 -3.18 6.38
N GLU A 214 18.45 -2.14 5.64
CA GLU A 214 18.73 -0.79 6.14
C GLU A 214 17.52 -0.15 6.84
N TYR A 215 16.32 -0.39 6.34
CA TYR A 215 15.06 0.16 6.88
C TYR A 215 14.26 -0.87 7.69
N ALA A 216 14.92 -1.92 8.17
CA ALA A 216 14.33 -2.94 9.03
C ALA A 216 14.31 -2.50 10.49
N ILE A 217 13.66 -1.35 10.75
CA ILE A 217 13.54 -0.75 12.08
C ILE A 217 12.35 -1.36 12.81
N GLY A 218 12.55 -1.72 14.06
CA GLY A 218 11.60 -2.42 14.90
C GLY A 218 11.63 -3.95 14.73
N SER A 219 11.09 -4.66 15.70
CA SER A 219 10.89 -6.12 15.61
C SER A 219 9.72 -6.48 14.69
N ALA A 220 9.63 -7.74 14.28
CA ALA A 220 8.49 -8.24 13.52
C ALA A 220 7.15 -8.01 14.25
N GLU A 221 7.17 -8.15 15.57
CA GLU A 221 5.99 -7.92 16.41
C GLU A 221 5.61 -6.43 16.48
N GLU A 222 6.57 -5.53 16.71
CA GLU A 222 6.33 -4.08 16.74
C GLU A 222 5.77 -3.58 15.41
N ARG A 223 6.32 -4.05 14.29
CA ARG A 223 5.82 -3.68 12.96
C ARG A 223 4.40 -4.21 12.72
N MET A 224 4.15 -5.47 13.08
CA MET A 224 2.79 -6.05 12.96
C MET A 224 1.79 -5.33 13.88
N ASN A 225 2.18 -4.94 15.08
CA ASN A 225 1.34 -4.17 15.99
C ASN A 225 1.01 -2.77 15.41
N LEU A 226 1.97 -2.14 14.73
CA LEU A 226 1.71 -0.91 14.00
C LEU A 226 0.67 -1.11 12.88
N TYR A 227 0.78 -2.18 12.07
CA TYR A 227 -0.18 -2.46 11.00
C TYR A 227 -1.59 -2.68 11.55
N ARG A 228 -1.72 -3.45 12.63
CA ARG A 228 -2.99 -3.68 13.32
C ARG A 228 -3.57 -2.38 13.89
N ARG A 229 -2.73 -1.53 14.49
CA ARG A 229 -3.14 -0.22 14.98
C ARG A 229 -3.70 0.64 13.84
N CYS A 230 -3.00 0.73 12.72
CA CYS A 230 -3.48 1.49 11.57
C CYS A 230 -4.86 0.99 11.11
N GLU A 231 -5.05 -0.32 10.95
CA GLU A 231 -6.34 -0.88 10.55
C GLU A 231 -7.44 -0.56 11.60
N SER A 232 -7.16 -0.77 12.90
CA SER A 232 -8.13 -0.54 13.97
C SER A 232 -8.54 0.92 14.16
N GLU A 233 -7.63 1.86 13.88
CA GLU A 233 -7.89 3.30 13.93
C GLU A 233 -8.43 3.87 12.61
N GLY A 234 -8.59 3.02 11.58
CA GLY A 234 -9.06 3.44 10.26
C GLY A 234 -8.03 4.28 9.50
N VAL A 235 -6.74 4.02 9.70
CA VAL A 235 -5.64 4.63 8.94
C VAL A 235 -5.21 3.68 7.84
N GLY A 236 -5.34 4.10 6.58
CA GLY A 236 -4.89 3.31 5.44
C GLY A 236 -3.36 3.25 5.35
N ILE A 237 -2.80 2.19 4.78
CA ILE A 237 -1.35 2.09 4.52
C ILE A 237 -1.08 2.03 3.02
N SER A 238 -0.25 2.95 2.52
CA SER A 238 0.41 2.84 1.22
C SER A 238 1.81 2.26 1.41
N VAL A 239 2.13 1.19 0.68
CA VAL A 239 3.37 0.44 0.91
C VAL A 239 4.47 0.91 -0.02
N MET A 240 5.55 1.46 0.54
CA MET A 240 6.79 1.70 -0.17
C MET A 240 7.78 0.53 0.00
N LYS A 241 8.78 0.46 -0.90
CA LYS A 241 9.89 -0.51 -0.84
C LYS A 241 9.46 -1.99 -0.78
N ALA A 242 8.35 -2.35 -1.43
CA ALA A 242 7.85 -3.72 -1.47
C ALA A 242 8.91 -4.74 -1.92
N PHE A 243 9.86 -4.34 -2.75
CA PHE A 243 10.96 -5.18 -3.25
C PHE A 243 12.30 -4.95 -2.53
N ALA A 244 12.33 -4.19 -1.42
CA ALA A 244 13.55 -3.79 -0.72
C ALA A 244 14.59 -3.16 -1.68
N GLY A 245 14.18 -2.21 -2.52
CA GLY A 245 15.04 -1.62 -3.54
C GLY A 245 15.46 -2.58 -4.66
N GLY A 246 14.73 -3.67 -4.87
CA GLY A 246 15.03 -4.73 -5.81
C GLY A 246 15.88 -5.88 -5.25
N GLN A 247 16.38 -5.75 -4.03
CA GLN A 247 17.25 -6.78 -3.40
C GLN A 247 16.53 -8.13 -3.29
N LEU A 248 15.24 -8.13 -3.00
CA LEU A 248 14.46 -9.37 -2.85
C LEU A 248 14.28 -10.14 -4.16
N LEU A 249 14.46 -9.51 -5.32
CA LEU A 249 14.22 -10.09 -6.63
C LEU A 249 15.45 -10.79 -7.24
N ASP A 250 16.60 -10.82 -6.55
CA ASP A 250 17.85 -11.42 -7.03
C ASP A 250 18.50 -12.24 -5.91
N ASP A 251 18.82 -13.51 -6.16
CA ASP A 251 19.44 -14.45 -5.21
C ASP A 251 20.76 -13.91 -4.61
N ARG A 252 21.50 -13.11 -5.38
CA ARG A 252 22.80 -12.55 -4.98
C ARG A 252 22.67 -11.44 -3.96
N THR A 253 21.57 -10.67 -4.01
CA THR A 253 21.34 -9.50 -3.15
C THR A 253 20.29 -9.77 -2.08
N SER A 254 19.44 -10.79 -2.26
CA SER A 254 18.42 -11.16 -1.28
C SER A 254 19.06 -11.54 0.06
N PRO A 255 18.60 -10.94 1.18
CA PRO A 255 19.09 -11.32 2.51
C PRO A 255 18.67 -12.75 2.89
N PHE A 256 17.75 -13.35 2.14
CA PHE A 256 17.34 -14.74 2.30
C PHE A 256 18.18 -15.72 1.47
N LYS A 257 19.17 -15.24 0.69
CA LYS A 257 19.96 -16.05 -0.26
C LYS A 257 19.11 -16.76 -1.32
N LYS A 258 17.90 -16.27 -1.54
CA LYS A 258 16.96 -16.72 -2.55
C LYS A 258 16.10 -15.56 -3.01
N ALA A 259 15.89 -15.43 -4.32
CA ALA A 259 14.97 -14.45 -4.87
C ALA A 259 13.52 -14.79 -4.55
N LEU A 260 12.73 -13.78 -4.29
CA LEU A 260 11.27 -13.81 -4.35
C LEU A 260 10.82 -13.23 -5.69
N THR A 261 9.61 -13.56 -6.11
CA THR A 261 9.01 -12.93 -7.28
C THR A 261 8.39 -11.57 -6.89
N GLU A 262 8.18 -10.70 -7.88
CA GLU A 262 7.44 -9.44 -7.67
C GLU A 262 6.05 -9.73 -7.09
N TYR A 263 5.39 -10.80 -7.55
CA TYR A 263 4.05 -11.19 -7.12
C TYR A 263 4.01 -11.66 -5.68
N GLN A 264 5.00 -12.43 -5.24
CA GLN A 264 5.13 -12.83 -3.83
C GLN A 264 5.34 -11.65 -2.91
N CYS A 265 6.17 -10.69 -3.31
CA CYS A 265 6.41 -9.46 -2.53
C CYS A 265 5.17 -8.57 -2.46
N ILE A 266 4.43 -8.41 -3.56
CA ILE A 266 3.18 -7.64 -3.61
C ILE A 266 2.12 -8.30 -2.73
N GLN A 267 1.90 -9.61 -2.89
CA GLN A 267 0.92 -10.35 -2.09
C GLN A 267 1.25 -10.29 -0.60
N TYR A 268 2.54 -10.46 -0.23
CA TYR A 268 2.99 -10.31 1.14
C TYR A 268 2.58 -8.99 1.76
N ALA A 269 2.75 -7.89 1.02
CA ALA A 269 2.40 -6.56 1.50
C ALA A 269 0.87 -6.38 1.59
N LEU A 270 0.12 -6.81 0.57
CA LEU A 270 -1.34 -6.70 0.53
C LEU A 270 -2.05 -7.48 1.64
N ASP A 271 -1.43 -8.55 2.14
CA ASP A 271 -1.99 -9.37 3.23
C ASP A 271 -1.83 -8.73 4.61
N LYS A 272 -1.03 -7.66 4.74
CA LYS A 272 -0.87 -6.98 6.03
C LYS A 272 -2.11 -6.16 6.39
N PRO A 273 -2.45 -6.10 7.71
CA PRO A 273 -3.53 -5.25 8.18
C PRO A 273 -3.35 -3.79 7.75
N GLY A 274 -4.46 -3.12 7.40
CA GLY A 274 -4.48 -1.71 7.05
C GLY A 274 -3.92 -1.34 5.68
N VAL A 275 -3.29 -2.27 4.95
CA VAL A 275 -2.73 -1.98 3.63
C VAL A 275 -3.84 -1.73 2.62
N ILE A 276 -3.81 -0.55 1.99
CA ILE A 276 -4.74 -0.12 0.94
C ILE A 276 -4.11 -0.32 -0.45
N THR A 277 -2.86 0.08 -0.62
CA THR A 277 -2.17 0.04 -1.91
C THR A 277 -0.69 -0.27 -1.76
N VAL A 278 -0.12 -0.96 -2.73
CA VAL A 278 1.32 -1.20 -2.84
C VAL A 278 1.88 -0.33 -3.97
N LEU A 279 2.99 0.36 -3.71
CA LEU A 279 3.63 1.30 -4.61
C LEU A 279 4.98 0.74 -5.12
N PRO A 280 4.97 -0.19 -6.07
CA PRO A 280 6.19 -0.69 -6.65
C PRO A 280 6.94 0.44 -7.35
N GLY A 281 8.27 0.47 -7.21
CA GLY A 281 9.10 1.39 -7.97
C GLY A 281 9.08 1.02 -9.46
N VAL A 282 8.65 1.96 -10.31
CA VAL A 282 8.53 1.80 -11.76
C VAL A 282 9.54 2.71 -12.42
N ARG A 283 10.42 2.14 -13.24
CA ARG A 283 11.42 2.90 -14.05
C ARG A 283 10.87 3.24 -15.44
N ASN A 284 9.99 2.40 -15.97
CA ASN A 284 9.46 2.49 -17.33
C ASN A 284 8.21 1.63 -17.51
N SER A 285 7.58 1.72 -18.68
CA SER A 285 6.38 0.95 -19.03
C SER A 285 6.58 -0.57 -19.03
N SER A 286 7.79 -1.05 -19.25
CA SER A 286 8.09 -2.50 -19.20
C SER A 286 8.06 -3.03 -17.78
N ASP A 287 8.57 -2.26 -16.81
CA ASP A 287 8.47 -2.59 -15.39
C ASP A 287 7.00 -2.64 -14.97
N LEU A 288 6.21 -1.64 -15.36
CA LEU A 288 4.79 -1.59 -15.05
C LEU A 288 4.02 -2.80 -15.64
N LYS A 289 4.33 -3.19 -16.88
CA LYS A 289 3.72 -4.38 -17.48
C LYS A 289 4.00 -5.67 -16.71
N ARG A 290 5.23 -5.84 -16.19
CA ARG A 290 5.56 -7.01 -15.37
C ARG A 290 4.77 -7.01 -14.07
N ILE A 291 4.67 -5.84 -13.42
CA ILE A 291 3.94 -5.67 -12.16
C ILE A 291 2.44 -5.95 -12.36
N LEU A 292 1.86 -5.46 -13.45
CA LEU A 292 0.46 -5.72 -13.80
C LEU A 292 0.16 -7.22 -14.03
N GLY A 293 1.16 -8.03 -14.40
CA GLY A 293 1.02 -9.48 -14.45
C GLY A 293 0.62 -10.13 -13.11
N PHE A 294 0.66 -9.38 -12.01
CA PHE A 294 0.15 -9.81 -10.70
C PHE A 294 -1.32 -10.24 -10.76
N PHE A 295 -2.14 -9.57 -11.56
CA PHE A 295 -3.57 -9.89 -11.68
C PHE A 295 -3.83 -11.19 -12.46
N ASP A 296 -2.93 -11.57 -13.36
CA ASP A 296 -2.99 -12.82 -14.11
C ASP A 296 -2.32 -13.99 -13.39
N ALA A 297 -1.55 -13.68 -12.32
CA ALA A 297 -0.78 -14.68 -11.59
C ALA A 297 -1.69 -15.60 -10.76
N SER A 298 -1.43 -16.91 -10.82
CA SER A 298 -2.10 -17.90 -10.00
C SER A 298 -1.78 -17.74 -8.51
N GLU A 299 -2.60 -18.34 -7.63
CA GLU A 299 -2.34 -18.36 -6.19
C GLU A 299 -0.94 -18.94 -5.86
N ASN A 300 -0.49 -19.96 -6.61
CA ASN A 300 0.83 -20.55 -6.42
C ASN A 300 1.98 -19.59 -6.77
N GLU A 301 1.81 -18.72 -7.78
CA GLU A 301 2.82 -17.73 -8.15
C GLU A 301 2.91 -16.58 -7.15
N ARG A 302 1.81 -16.31 -6.45
CA ARG A 302 1.72 -15.31 -5.37
C ARG A 302 2.08 -15.87 -4.00
N ASP A 303 2.17 -17.20 -3.85
CA ASP A 303 2.45 -17.86 -2.57
C ASP A 303 3.88 -17.57 -2.09
N TYR A 304 3.98 -16.82 -1.00
CA TYR A 304 5.23 -16.48 -0.33
C TYR A 304 5.54 -17.36 0.89
N SER A 305 4.85 -18.49 1.08
CA SER A 305 5.02 -19.42 2.21
C SER A 305 6.45 -19.96 2.35
N ILE A 306 7.22 -19.91 1.25
CA ILE A 306 8.65 -20.24 1.24
C ILE A 306 9.44 -19.47 2.31
N LEU A 307 8.98 -18.30 2.73
CA LEU A 307 9.58 -17.50 3.81
C LEU A 307 9.69 -18.30 5.12
N GLY A 308 8.76 -19.21 5.41
CA GLY A 308 8.81 -20.09 6.56
C GLY A 308 10.03 -21.00 6.59
N THR A 309 10.60 -21.30 5.43
CA THR A 309 11.84 -22.07 5.31
C THR A 309 13.10 -21.21 5.29
N LEU A 310 12.96 -19.93 4.87
CA LEU A 310 14.07 -18.99 4.73
C LEU A 310 14.37 -18.22 6.02
N ALA A 311 13.37 -17.99 6.87
CA ALA A 311 13.49 -17.26 8.13
C ALA A 311 12.75 -17.96 9.29
N PRO A 312 12.96 -19.26 9.53
CA PRO A 312 12.13 -20.04 10.47
C PRO A 312 12.17 -19.50 11.91
N ASN A 313 13.34 -18.99 12.36
CA ASN A 313 13.48 -18.51 13.73
C ASN A 313 12.77 -17.19 14.00
N ASP A 314 12.54 -16.41 12.96
CA ASP A 314 11.91 -15.07 13.09
C ASP A 314 10.39 -15.15 13.07
N MET A 315 9.84 -16.27 12.63
CA MET A 315 8.41 -16.43 12.34
C MET A 315 7.79 -17.65 12.98
N ASP A 316 8.53 -18.44 13.73
CA ASP A 316 8.01 -19.68 14.31
C ASP A 316 6.82 -19.38 15.25
N GLY A 317 5.70 -20.03 14.97
CA GLY A 317 4.47 -19.84 15.73
C GLY A 317 3.67 -18.57 15.41
N VAL A 318 4.12 -17.69 14.51
CA VAL A 318 3.42 -16.44 14.16
C VAL A 318 2.55 -16.63 12.91
N CYS A 319 1.24 -16.36 13.03
CA CYS A 319 0.35 -16.36 11.87
C CYS A 319 0.52 -15.05 11.08
N VAL A 320 0.86 -15.16 9.79
CA VAL A 320 1.02 -14.04 8.85
C VAL A 320 -0.14 -13.93 7.86
N TYR A 321 -1.22 -14.68 8.09
CA TYR A 321 -2.47 -14.70 7.33
C TYR A 321 -2.32 -15.16 5.86
N CYS A 322 -1.26 -15.85 5.51
CA CYS A 322 -0.93 -16.27 4.13
C CYS A 322 -1.89 -17.31 3.54
N ASN A 323 -2.82 -17.85 4.32
CA ASN A 323 -3.78 -18.89 3.93
C ASN A 323 -3.20 -20.20 3.37
N HIS A 324 -1.88 -20.44 3.50
CA HIS A 324 -1.25 -21.69 3.07
C HIS A 324 -1.85 -22.94 3.75
N CYS A 325 -2.54 -22.74 4.86
CA CYS A 325 -3.31 -23.77 5.57
C CYS A 325 -4.61 -24.21 4.84
N GLN A 326 -5.01 -23.52 3.78
CA GLN A 326 -6.17 -23.86 2.96
C GLN A 326 -5.84 -24.99 1.95
N PRO A 327 -6.86 -25.76 1.47
CA PRO A 327 -8.26 -25.71 1.91
C PRO A 327 -8.47 -26.36 3.27
N CYS A 328 -9.28 -25.76 4.14
CA CYS A 328 -9.66 -26.38 5.40
C CYS A 328 -10.77 -27.41 5.16
N PRO A 329 -10.64 -28.68 5.64
CA PRO A 329 -11.67 -29.70 5.46
C PRO A 329 -13.04 -29.34 6.07
N ALA A 330 -13.05 -28.46 7.09
CA ALA A 330 -14.27 -27.95 7.71
C ALA A 330 -14.74 -26.61 7.11
N GLY A 331 -14.06 -26.10 6.08
CA GLY A 331 -14.43 -24.88 5.37
C GLY A 331 -14.13 -23.56 6.10
N LEU A 332 -13.22 -23.58 7.11
CA LEU A 332 -12.82 -22.34 7.81
C LEU A 332 -11.85 -21.53 6.94
N ASP A 333 -12.04 -20.20 6.88
CA ASP A 333 -10.99 -19.28 6.47
C ASP A 333 -10.08 -18.99 7.67
N ILE A 334 -9.03 -19.83 7.82
CA ILE A 334 -8.17 -19.80 9.00
C ILE A 334 -7.34 -18.52 9.07
N GLY A 335 -6.88 -17.98 7.93
CA GLY A 335 -6.12 -16.73 7.90
C GLY A 335 -6.98 -15.55 8.35
N LEU A 336 -8.19 -15.43 7.82
CA LEU A 336 -9.13 -14.38 8.18
C LEU A 336 -9.59 -14.46 9.63
N ILE A 337 -9.89 -15.67 10.12
CA ILE A 337 -10.23 -15.92 11.53
C ILE A 337 -9.10 -15.44 12.45
N ASN A 338 -7.86 -15.81 12.14
CA ASN A 338 -6.69 -15.35 12.90
C ASN A 338 -6.51 -13.82 12.84
N LYS A 339 -6.72 -13.22 11.67
CA LYS A 339 -6.61 -11.78 11.49
C LYS A 339 -7.61 -11.02 12.38
N TYR A 340 -8.88 -11.40 12.36
CA TYR A 340 -9.90 -10.76 13.18
C TYR A 340 -9.63 -10.91 14.69
N TYR A 341 -9.13 -12.07 15.09
CA TYR A 341 -8.74 -12.29 16.50
C TYR A 341 -7.60 -11.33 16.92
N ASP A 342 -6.55 -11.24 16.11
CA ASP A 342 -5.41 -10.37 16.41
C ASP A 342 -5.79 -8.88 16.42
N LEU A 343 -6.66 -8.46 15.52
CA LEU A 343 -7.21 -7.12 15.48
C LEU A 343 -8.07 -6.83 16.72
N SER A 344 -8.92 -7.79 17.13
CA SER A 344 -9.74 -7.64 18.35
C SER A 344 -8.88 -7.54 19.62
N LEU A 345 -7.78 -8.29 19.70
CA LEU A 345 -6.80 -8.15 20.79
C LEU A 345 -6.12 -6.78 20.81
N SER A 346 -5.99 -6.14 19.64
CA SER A 346 -5.45 -4.79 19.49
C SER A 346 -6.50 -3.69 19.71
N GLY A 347 -7.74 -4.06 20.11
CA GLY A 347 -8.81 -3.13 20.45
C GLY A 347 -9.76 -2.77 19.30
N ASP A 348 -9.63 -3.39 18.14
CA ASP A 348 -10.56 -3.17 17.02
C ASP A 348 -11.93 -3.79 17.29
N LYS A 349 -12.91 -2.93 17.57
CA LYS A 349 -14.30 -3.34 17.83
C LYS A 349 -15.04 -3.83 16.58
N LEU A 350 -14.63 -3.41 15.38
CA LEU A 350 -15.21 -3.85 14.14
C LEU A 350 -14.77 -5.28 13.79
N ALA A 351 -13.55 -5.66 14.15
CA ALA A 351 -13.02 -7.00 13.92
C ALA A 351 -13.88 -8.08 14.60
N GLU A 352 -14.40 -7.81 15.80
CA GLU A 352 -15.35 -8.72 16.47
C GLU A 352 -16.65 -8.88 15.67
N SER A 353 -17.20 -7.78 15.14
CA SER A 353 -18.40 -7.82 14.31
C SER A 353 -18.16 -8.60 13.02
N HIS A 354 -17.02 -8.39 12.37
CA HIS A 354 -16.63 -9.12 11.16
C HIS A 354 -16.45 -10.62 11.45
N TYR A 355 -15.78 -10.97 12.56
CA TYR A 355 -15.66 -12.38 12.96
C TYR A 355 -17.04 -13.04 13.16
N ARG A 356 -17.96 -12.35 13.86
CA ARG A 356 -19.32 -12.86 14.11
C ARG A 356 -20.12 -13.05 12.83
N SER A 357 -19.85 -12.30 11.77
CA SER A 357 -20.51 -12.41 10.46
C SER A 357 -19.96 -13.52 9.56
N LEU A 358 -18.85 -14.15 9.92
CA LEU A 358 -18.30 -15.27 9.14
C LEU A 358 -19.28 -16.45 9.12
N ASP A 359 -19.40 -17.15 7.98
CA ASP A 359 -20.22 -18.37 7.86
C ASP A 359 -19.67 -19.50 8.71
N LYS A 360 -18.34 -19.63 8.76
CA LYS A 360 -17.61 -20.61 9.56
C LYS A 360 -16.73 -19.92 10.61
N LYS A 361 -16.79 -20.42 11.84
CA LYS A 361 -16.10 -19.85 13.01
C LYS A 361 -15.09 -20.81 13.60
N ALA A 362 -14.30 -20.35 14.55
CA ALA A 362 -13.33 -21.21 15.23
C ALA A 362 -13.95 -22.45 15.90
N SER A 363 -15.20 -22.33 16.35
CA SER A 363 -15.98 -23.46 16.92
C SER A 363 -16.31 -24.57 15.92
N ASP A 364 -16.31 -24.29 14.61
CA ASP A 364 -16.50 -25.31 13.57
C ASP A 364 -15.24 -26.16 13.32
N CYS A 365 -14.14 -25.90 14.05
CA CYS A 365 -12.89 -26.63 13.89
C CYS A 365 -13.02 -28.08 14.35
N ILE A 366 -12.78 -29.02 13.44
CA ILE A 366 -12.82 -30.49 13.73
C ILE A 366 -11.49 -31.03 14.26
N SER A 367 -10.52 -30.18 14.57
CA SER A 367 -9.20 -30.53 15.12
C SER A 367 -8.42 -31.58 14.32
N CYS A 368 -8.58 -31.60 12.99
CA CYS A 368 -7.96 -32.63 12.13
C CYS A 368 -6.46 -32.46 11.90
N GLY A 369 -5.87 -31.30 12.26
CA GLY A 369 -4.44 -31.01 12.12
C GLY A 369 -3.98 -30.71 10.67
N HIS A 370 -4.88 -30.68 9.70
CA HIS A 370 -4.52 -30.40 8.30
C HIS A 370 -3.79 -29.06 8.13
N CYS A 371 -4.29 -28.02 8.78
CA CYS A 371 -3.70 -26.68 8.75
C CYS A 371 -2.30 -26.62 9.38
N GLU A 372 -2.06 -27.33 10.50
CA GLU A 372 -0.76 -27.36 11.17
C GLU A 372 0.30 -28.06 10.33
N LYS A 373 -0.06 -29.16 9.66
CA LYS A 373 0.85 -29.90 8.75
C LYS A 373 1.28 -29.08 7.54
N ARG A 374 0.46 -28.14 7.13
CA ARG A 374 0.72 -27.29 5.95
C ARG A 374 1.33 -25.94 6.33
N CYS A 375 1.27 -25.54 7.60
CA CYS A 375 1.73 -24.22 8.02
C CYS A 375 3.26 -24.12 7.95
N PRO A 376 3.82 -23.26 7.07
CA PRO A 376 5.27 -23.09 6.97
C PRO A 376 5.87 -22.34 8.17
N PHE A 377 5.01 -21.76 9.01
CA PHE A 377 5.38 -20.97 10.20
C PHE A 377 5.10 -21.72 11.51
N ASN A 378 4.87 -23.02 11.48
CA ASN A 378 4.66 -23.91 12.62
C ASN A 378 3.59 -23.43 13.62
N VAL A 379 2.62 -22.62 13.16
CA VAL A 379 1.55 -22.11 14.04
C VAL A 379 0.69 -23.25 14.55
N LYS A 380 0.50 -23.33 15.88
CA LYS A 380 -0.37 -24.31 16.53
C LYS A 380 -1.84 -23.91 16.36
N GLN A 381 -2.35 -24.06 15.14
CA GLN A 381 -3.66 -23.55 14.72
C GLN A 381 -4.82 -24.13 15.53
N ILE A 382 -4.78 -25.42 15.87
CA ILE A 382 -5.84 -26.06 16.69
C ILE A 382 -5.94 -25.38 18.05
N GLN A 383 -4.79 -25.18 18.73
CA GLN A 383 -4.76 -24.50 20.02
C GLN A 383 -5.20 -23.04 19.91
N ARG A 384 -4.78 -22.36 18.83
CA ARG A 384 -5.13 -20.98 18.58
C ARG A 384 -6.63 -20.82 18.30
N LEU A 385 -7.23 -21.68 17.48
CA LEU A 385 -8.67 -21.67 17.21
C LEU A 385 -9.49 -21.93 18.49
N LYS A 386 -9.03 -22.77 19.41
CA LYS A 386 -9.68 -22.93 20.73
C LYS A 386 -9.67 -21.63 21.54
N ARG A 387 -8.52 -20.93 21.60
CA ARG A 387 -8.44 -19.60 22.26
C ARG A 387 -9.38 -18.57 21.61
N ILE A 388 -9.48 -18.61 20.27
CA ILE A 388 -10.38 -17.72 19.52
C ILE A 388 -11.84 -18.01 19.88
N GLN A 389 -12.23 -19.29 19.94
CA GLN A 389 -13.55 -19.71 20.38
C GLN A 389 -13.85 -19.25 21.82
N GLU A 390 -12.90 -19.43 22.74
CA GLU A 390 -13.02 -18.95 24.13
C GLU A 390 -13.18 -17.42 24.20
N TYR A 391 -12.39 -16.69 23.41
CA TYR A 391 -12.41 -15.23 23.38
C TYR A 391 -13.74 -14.65 22.91
N TYR A 392 -14.29 -15.16 21.82
CA TYR A 392 -15.55 -14.68 21.26
C TYR A 392 -16.80 -15.38 21.84
N GLY A 393 -16.63 -16.50 22.53
CA GLY A 393 -17.72 -17.29 23.11
C GLY A 393 -18.56 -18.06 22.11
N ILE A 394 -18.09 -18.19 20.88
CA ILE A 394 -18.81 -18.83 19.77
C ILE A 394 -17.86 -19.64 18.88
#